data_aca3f75a9af8751fea7d9626007e34cb
#
_entry.id   aca3f75a9af8751fea7d9626007e34cb
#
_cell.length_a   1.000
_cell.length_b   1.000
_cell.length_c   1.000
_cell.angle_alpha   90.00
_cell.angle_beta   90.00
_cell.angle_gamma   90.00
#
_symmetry.space_group_name_H-M   'P 1'
#
loop_
_entity.id
_entity.type
_entity.pdbx_description
1 polymer ?
#
loop_
_entity_poly.entity_id
_entity_poly.type
_entity_poly.pdbx_seq_one_letter_code
_entity_poly.pdbx_strand_id
1 'polypeptide(L)'
;MQRFVNWRHLSKLVSNRKWPLMKNNFVKKIELAAEYIGQRMSQSPELLLILGSGLGDVTNEISKEAEISYKEIPEFPFSTAPSHAGNLVSGNFNGRPVLVMQGRLHLYEGWKANEIAFPIRVAKNLGVRKMIVTNAAGALNTSLEPGSVMMLNDHINFTGHNPLIGPHDDELGLRFPDMSDVYDKKIQGIVSQCFKNAGIKLSKGIYAGITGPSLETSAERRFLRESGADAVGMSTIMEVIAAKQAGFEIAGLSAITNKADGGPEQQPDTIEEVLEYASVAGKKIKSILPGLLQAWT
;
A
#
# COMPACT_ATOMS: atom_id res chain seq x y z
N MET A 1 -0.27 3.87 41.70
CA MET A 1 -1.67 4.00 41.19
C MET A 1 -1.60 4.79 39.90
N GLN A 2 -1.42 4.09 38.76
CA GLN A 2 -1.45 4.71 37.42
C GLN A 2 -2.93 4.89 37.02
N ARG A 3 -3.33 6.14 36.83
CA ARG A 3 -4.66 6.44 36.27
C ARG A 3 -4.60 6.21 34.75
N PHE A 4 -5.20 5.13 34.30
CA PHE A 4 -5.47 4.93 32.87
C PHE A 4 -6.40 6.05 32.37
N VAL A 5 -5.90 6.84 31.43
CA VAL A 5 -6.72 7.85 30.76
C VAL A 5 -7.76 7.11 29.91
N ASN A 6 -9.03 7.32 30.21
CA ASN A 6 -10.12 6.69 29.47
C ASN A 6 -10.34 7.43 28.13
N TRP A 7 -9.66 6.97 27.10
CA TRP A 7 -9.68 7.52 25.75
C TRP A 7 -11.08 7.59 25.12
N ARG A 8 -12.02 6.74 25.56
CA ARG A 8 -13.43 6.81 25.12
C ARG A 8 -14.15 8.07 25.59
N HIS A 9 -13.70 8.70 26.65
CA HIS A 9 -14.29 9.95 27.16
C HIS A 9 -13.80 11.17 26.40
N LEU A 10 -12.55 11.15 25.94
CA LEU A 10 -11.96 12.23 25.14
C LEU A 10 -12.53 12.26 23.70
N SER A 11 -12.87 11.11 23.12
CA SER A 11 -13.48 11.05 21.78
C SER A 11 -14.84 11.76 21.74
N LYS A 12 -15.64 11.70 22.81
CA LYS A 12 -16.94 12.42 22.91
C LYS A 12 -16.79 13.93 23.05
N LEU A 13 -15.69 14.42 23.64
CA LEU A 13 -15.45 15.86 23.80
C LEU A 13 -14.96 16.54 22.50
N VAL A 14 -14.31 15.79 21.62
CA VAL A 14 -13.84 16.29 20.31
C VAL A 14 -14.96 16.30 19.28
N SER A 15 -16.01 15.48 19.44
CA SER A 15 -17.13 15.37 18.48
C SER A 15 -18.05 16.61 18.42
N ASN A 16 -17.97 17.51 19.40
CA ASN A 16 -18.88 18.69 19.50
C ASN A 16 -18.38 19.96 18.82
N ARG A 17 -17.23 19.96 18.12
CA ARG A 17 -16.86 21.07 17.25
C ARG A 17 -17.60 20.93 15.93
N LYS A 18 -18.42 21.94 15.59
CA LYS A 18 -19.22 22.06 14.34
C LYS A 18 -18.35 21.93 13.07
N TRP A 19 -18.17 20.71 12.57
CA TRP A 19 -17.65 20.42 11.24
C TRP A 19 -18.64 19.59 10.37
N PRO A 20 -19.99 19.71 10.52
CA PRO A 20 -20.92 18.77 9.90
C PRO A 20 -20.94 18.83 8.37
N LEU A 21 -20.67 19.99 7.78
CA LEU A 21 -20.76 20.18 6.32
C LEU A 21 -19.57 19.60 5.54
N MET A 22 -18.36 19.57 6.12
CA MET A 22 -17.19 18.97 5.48
C MET A 22 -17.17 17.44 5.60
N LYS A 23 -17.65 16.89 6.73
CA LYS A 23 -17.81 15.44 6.94
C LYS A 23 -18.63 14.77 5.85
N ASN A 24 -19.84 15.31 5.63
CA ASN A 24 -20.78 14.77 4.63
C ASN A 24 -20.27 14.82 3.18
N ASN A 25 -19.38 15.74 2.83
CA ASN A 25 -18.92 15.86 1.45
C ASN A 25 -17.87 14.79 1.10
N PHE A 26 -16.95 14.45 2.02
CA PHE A 26 -15.89 13.47 1.75
C PHE A 26 -16.43 12.03 1.69
N VAL A 27 -17.33 11.66 2.61
CA VAL A 27 -18.01 10.36 2.60
C VAL A 27 -18.87 10.21 1.34
N LYS A 28 -19.64 11.25 0.96
CA LYS A 28 -20.40 11.23 -0.30
C LYS A 28 -19.53 11.02 -1.53
N LYS A 29 -18.32 11.59 -1.57
CA LYS A 29 -17.38 11.36 -2.67
C LYS A 29 -16.94 9.90 -2.74
N ILE A 30 -16.69 9.27 -1.58
CA ILE A 30 -16.35 7.84 -1.49
C ILE A 30 -17.53 6.99 -2.00
N GLU A 31 -18.74 7.30 -1.56
CA GLU A 31 -19.97 6.60 -1.98
C GLU A 31 -20.19 6.70 -3.49
N LEU A 32 -20.06 7.89 -4.07
CA LEU A 32 -20.19 8.11 -5.53
C LEU A 32 -19.17 7.29 -6.33
N ALA A 33 -17.90 7.30 -5.90
CA ALA A 33 -16.87 6.50 -6.54
C ALA A 33 -17.16 4.99 -6.41
N ALA A 34 -17.56 4.53 -5.23
CA ALA A 34 -17.88 3.13 -4.97
C ALA A 34 -19.11 2.68 -5.77
N GLU A 35 -20.15 3.48 -5.84
CA GLU A 35 -21.34 3.20 -6.67
C GLU A 35 -20.97 3.07 -8.15
N TYR A 36 -20.18 4.01 -8.68
CA TYR A 36 -19.73 3.99 -10.07
C TYR A 36 -18.95 2.72 -10.41
N ILE A 37 -18.06 2.29 -9.51
CA ILE A 37 -17.27 1.06 -9.65
C ILE A 37 -18.20 -0.16 -9.50
N GLY A 38 -19.04 -0.19 -8.46
CA GLY A 38 -19.93 -1.30 -8.14
C GLY A 38 -20.91 -1.65 -9.26
N GLN A 39 -21.41 -0.64 -9.99
CA GLN A 39 -22.28 -0.85 -11.16
C GLN A 39 -21.60 -1.60 -12.33
N ARG A 40 -20.27 -1.74 -12.29
CA ARG A 40 -19.43 -2.41 -13.32
C ARG A 40 -18.88 -3.74 -12.86
N MET A 41 -19.35 -4.24 -11.74
CA MET A 41 -18.91 -5.49 -11.12
C MET A 41 -20.08 -6.38 -10.84
N SER A 42 -19.93 -7.68 -11.08
CA SER A 42 -20.97 -8.69 -10.78
C SER A 42 -20.92 -9.16 -9.33
N GLN A 43 -19.76 -9.02 -8.66
CA GLN A 43 -19.53 -9.49 -7.30
C GLN A 43 -18.72 -8.46 -6.51
N SER A 44 -18.97 -8.38 -5.20
CA SER A 44 -18.13 -7.55 -4.30
C SER A 44 -16.72 -8.14 -4.20
N PRO A 45 -15.67 -7.32 -4.34
CA PRO A 45 -14.31 -7.79 -4.24
C PRO A 45 -13.95 -8.14 -2.79
N GLU A 46 -13.22 -9.24 -2.60
CA GLU A 46 -12.72 -9.66 -1.28
C GLU A 46 -11.37 -9.03 -0.94
N LEU A 47 -10.56 -8.79 -1.97
CA LEU A 47 -9.17 -8.36 -1.85
C LEU A 47 -8.90 -7.14 -2.72
N LEU A 48 -8.16 -6.18 -2.18
CA LEU A 48 -7.50 -5.12 -2.93
C LEU A 48 -6.03 -5.50 -3.16
N LEU A 49 -5.60 -5.50 -4.42
CA LEU A 49 -4.20 -5.66 -4.79
C LEU A 49 -3.68 -4.32 -5.35
N ILE A 50 -2.65 -3.74 -4.72
CA ILE A 50 -2.02 -2.51 -5.18
C ILE A 50 -0.69 -2.87 -5.83
N LEU A 51 -0.59 -2.65 -7.14
CA LEU A 51 0.58 -2.98 -7.93
C LEU A 51 1.55 -1.80 -7.99
N GLY A 52 2.78 -2.04 -7.53
CA GLY A 52 3.90 -1.12 -7.70
C GLY A 52 4.53 -1.19 -9.10
N SER A 53 5.56 -0.38 -9.32
CA SER A 53 6.34 -0.36 -10.57
C SER A 53 6.85 -1.76 -10.93
N GLY A 54 6.76 -2.12 -12.21
CA GLY A 54 7.21 -3.42 -12.73
C GLY A 54 6.31 -4.62 -12.42
N LEU A 55 5.15 -4.43 -11.76
CA LEU A 55 4.23 -5.50 -11.35
C LEU A 55 2.94 -5.53 -12.19
N GLY A 56 2.79 -4.66 -13.18
CA GLY A 56 1.57 -4.53 -13.99
C GLY A 56 1.09 -5.83 -14.64
N ASP A 57 2.00 -6.74 -14.98
CA ASP A 57 1.73 -8.03 -15.63
C ASP A 57 0.91 -9.00 -14.76
N VAL A 58 0.76 -8.74 -13.47
CA VAL A 58 -0.11 -9.53 -12.59
C VAL A 58 -1.56 -9.50 -13.09
N THR A 59 -2.00 -8.39 -13.68
CA THR A 59 -3.37 -8.26 -14.22
C THR A 59 -3.67 -9.21 -15.39
N ASN A 60 -2.64 -9.79 -16.04
CA ASN A 60 -2.81 -10.76 -17.11
C ASN A 60 -3.32 -12.13 -16.62
N GLU A 61 -3.19 -12.43 -15.32
CA GLU A 61 -3.69 -13.66 -14.69
C GLU A 61 -5.14 -13.52 -14.19
N ILE A 62 -5.71 -12.32 -14.30
CA ILE A 62 -7.06 -12.03 -13.81
C ILE A 62 -8.06 -12.23 -14.96
N SER A 63 -9.10 -13.02 -14.72
CA SER A 63 -10.27 -13.01 -15.58
C SER A 63 -10.99 -11.69 -15.37
N LYS A 64 -10.61 -10.68 -16.18
CA LYS A 64 -11.09 -9.30 -16.05
C LYS A 64 -12.59 -9.23 -16.31
N GLU A 65 -13.30 -8.53 -15.45
CA GLU A 65 -14.70 -8.16 -15.60
C GLU A 65 -14.85 -6.73 -16.07
N ALA A 66 -14.10 -5.83 -15.43
CA ALA A 66 -14.01 -4.42 -15.84
C ALA A 66 -12.59 -3.88 -15.69
N GLU A 67 -12.24 -2.94 -16.56
CA GLU A 67 -11.03 -2.12 -16.47
C GLU A 67 -11.47 -0.67 -16.64
N ILE A 68 -11.27 0.14 -15.59
CA ILE A 68 -11.78 1.49 -15.47
C ILE A 68 -10.60 2.44 -15.26
N SER A 69 -10.43 3.42 -16.13
CA SER A 69 -9.42 4.46 -15.91
C SER A 69 -9.74 5.25 -14.64
N TYR A 70 -8.74 5.56 -13.81
CA TYR A 70 -8.92 6.40 -12.62
C TYR A 70 -9.59 7.73 -12.95
N LYS A 71 -9.32 8.28 -14.15
CA LYS A 71 -9.90 9.55 -14.63
C LYS A 71 -11.41 9.49 -14.87
N GLU A 72 -11.95 8.29 -15.08
CA GLU A 72 -13.38 8.09 -15.32
C GLU A 72 -14.17 7.94 -14.03
N ILE A 73 -13.49 7.56 -12.93
CA ILE A 73 -14.14 7.34 -11.64
C ILE A 73 -14.37 8.70 -10.96
N PRO A 74 -15.60 9.02 -10.57
CA PRO A 74 -15.90 10.30 -9.90
C PRO A 74 -15.03 10.53 -8.67
N GLU A 75 -14.46 11.73 -8.55
CA GLU A 75 -13.65 12.18 -7.40
C GLU A 75 -12.36 11.37 -7.18
N PHE A 76 -12.04 10.41 -8.03
CA PHE A 76 -10.88 9.54 -7.87
C PHE A 76 -9.61 10.25 -8.35
N PRO A 77 -8.54 10.26 -7.56
CA PRO A 77 -7.27 10.83 -8.00
C PRO A 77 -6.61 9.91 -9.04
N PHE A 78 -5.85 10.49 -9.96
CA PHE A 78 -5.20 9.74 -11.04
C PHE A 78 -3.67 9.85 -10.96
N SER A 79 -2.98 8.78 -11.35
CA SER A 79 -1.52 8.75 -11.38
C SER A 79 -0.97 9.48 -12.61
N THR A 80 0.14 10.19 -12.40
CA THR A 80 0.95 10.83 -13.43
C THR A 80 2.33 10.17 -13.58
N ALA A 81 2.61 9.16 -12.73
CA ALA A 81 3.88 8.45 -12.77
C ALA A 81 4.01 7.61 -14.05
N PRO A 82 5.13 7.71 -14.81
CA PRO A 82 5.26 7.09 -16.14
C PRO A 82 5.11 5.56 -16.17
N SER A 83 5.40 4.88 -15.06
CA SER A 83 5.31 3.41 -14.94
C SER A 83 3.94 2.89 -14.51
N HIS A 84 2.95 3.77 -14.34
CA HIS A 84 1.62 3.41 -13.83
C HIS A 84 0.56 3.57 -14.91
N ALA A 85 -0.21 2.47 -15.17
CA ALA A 85 -1.30 2.51 -16.15
C ALA A 85 -2.47 3.40 -15.70
N GLY A 86 -2.67 3.54 -14.38
CA GLY A 86 -3.74 4.37 -13.83
C GLY A 86 -5.13 3.77 -14.02
N ASN A 87 -5.24 2.45 -13.96
CA ASN A 87 -6.49 1.71 -14.12
C ASN A 87 -6.86 0.96 -12.85
N LEU A 88 -8.16 0.88 -12.59
CA LEU A 88 -8.75 -0.01 -11.61
C LEU A 88 -9.33 -1.22 -12.37
N VAL A 89 -8.82 -2.41 -12.06
CA VAL A 89 -9.26 -3.66 -12.70
C VAL A 89 -10.06 -4.48 -11.69
N SER A 90 -11.28 -4.85 -12.04
CA SER A 90 -12.05 -5.84 -11.29
C SER A 90 -12.09 -7.16 -12.06
N GLY A 91 -12.18 -8.25 -11.35
CA GLY A 91 -12.28 -9.56 -11.97
C GLY A 91 -12.07 -10.69 -10.97
N ASN A 92 -11.85 -11.87 -11.52
CA ASN A 92 -11.63 -13.08 -10.74
C ASN A 92 -10.19 -13.56 -10.86
N PHE A 93 -9.54 -13.77 -9.73
CA PHE A 93 -8.23 -14.36 -9.66
C PHE A 93 -8.29 -15.69 -8.89
N ASN A 94 -8.17 -16.79 -9.63
CA ASN A 94 -8.25 -18.16 -9.09
C ASN A 94 -9.51 -18.42 -8.25
N GLY A 95 -10.66 -18.01 -8.74
CA GLY A 95 -11.96 -18.22 -8.08
C GLY A 95 -12.32 -17.14 -7.06
N ARG A 96 -11.48 -16.12 -6.86
CA ARG A 96 -11.72 -15.03 -5.92
C ARG A 96 -11.96 -13.70 -6.60
N PRO A 97 -13.02 -12.97 -6.23
CA PRO A 97 -13.25 -11.62 -6.73
C PRO A 97 -12.23 -10.65 -6.15
N VAL A 98 -11.49 -9.98 -7.04
CA VAL A 98 -10.42 -9.05 -6.68
C VAL A 98 -10.63 -7.68 -7.31
N LEU A 99 -10.13 -6.67 -6.62
CA LEU A 99 -9.98 -5.30 -7.11
C LEU A 99 -8.49 -4.99 -7.20
N VAL A 100 -8.01 -4.53 -8.34
CA VAL A 100 -6.59 -4.30 -8.57
C VAL A 100 -6.35 -2.86 -9.00
N MET A 101 -5.52 -2.18 -8.25
CA MET A 101 -4.96 -0.89 -8.66
C MET A 101 -3.73 -1.14 -9.53
N GLN A 102 -3.85 -0.93 -10.84
CA GLN A 102 -2.75 -1.02 -11.80
C GLN A 102 -1.98 0.30 -11.85
N GLY A 103 -1.17 0.50 -10.84
CA GLY A 103 -0.50 1.74 -10.49
C GLY A 103 -1.09 2.38 -9.23
N ARG A 104 -0.37 3.36 -8.71
CA ARG A 104 -0.70 4.06 -7.47
C ARG A 104 -0.38 5.54 -7.53
N LEU A 105 -0.72 6.25 -6.47
CA LEU A 105 -0.51 7.68 -6.29
C LEU A 105 0.67 7.93 -5.35
N HIS A 106 1.37 9.05 -5.53
CA HIS A 106 2.49 9.40 -4.69
C HIS A 106 2.41 10.85 -4.19
N LEU A 107 3.03 11.11 -3.04
CA LEU A 107 3.14 12.46 -2.49
C LEU A 107 3.91 13.40 -3.44
N TYR A 108 4.95 12.88 -4.11
CA TYR A 108 5.75 13.67 -5.05
C TYR A 108 4.99 14.09 -6.33
N GLU A 109 3.84 13.48 -6.62
CA GLU A 109 2.96 13.92 -7.70
C GLU A 109 2.12 15.15 -7.32
N GLY A 110 2.22 15.60 -6.05
CA GLY A 110 1.46 16.73 -5.50
C GLY A 110 0.16 16.34 -4.81
N TRP A 111 -0.19 15.05 -4.77
CA TRP A 111 -1.36 14.55 -4.06
C TRP A 111 -1.20 14.67 -2.55
N LYS A 112 -2.26 15.08 -1.87
CA LYS A 112 -2.30 15.07 -0.40
C LYS A 112 -2.44 13.65 0.13
N ALA A 113 -1.97 13.42 1.35
CA ALA A 113 -2.03 12.11 1.98
C ALA A 113 -3.44 11.50 2.04
N ASN A 114 -4.47 12.31 2.31
CA ASN A 114 -5.86 11.87 2.33
C ASN A 114 -6.43 11.56 0.93
N GLU A 115 -5.89 12.16 -0.14
CA GLU A 115 -6.24 11.85 -1.53
C GLU A 115 -5.61 10.52 -1.95
N ILE A 116 -4.35 10.26 -1.57
CA ILE A 116 -3.69 8.95 -1.78
C ILE A 116 -4.44 7.83 -1.06
N ALA A 117 -5.01 8.11 0.10
CA ALA A 117 -5.81 7.17 0.88
C ALA A 117 -7.25 6.98 0.34
N PHE A 118 -7.72 7.82 -0.56
CA PHE A 118 -9.10 7.78 -1.08
C PHE A 118 -9.46 6.43 -1.72
N PRO A 119 -8.63 5.83 -2.60
CA PRO A 119 -8.89 4.52 -3.19
C PRO A 119 -9.12 3.41 -2.14
N ILE A 120 -8.38 3.45 -1.03
CA ILE A 120 -8.53 2.47 0.06
C ILE A 120 -9.89 2.59 0.73
N ARG A 121 -10.38 3.81 0.91
CA ARG A 121 -11.69 4.09 1.50
C ARG A 121 -12.83 3.67 0.56
N VAL A 122 -12.64 3.88 -0.74
CA VAL A 122 -13.56 3.38 -1.77
C VAL A 122 -13.60 1.85 -1.77
N ALA A 123 -12.44 1.18 -1.71
CA ALA A 123 -12.38 -0.28 -1.62
C ALA A 123 -13.08 -0.81 -0.36
N LYS A 124 -12.92 -0.13 0.81
CA LYS A 124 -13.67 -0.45 2.02
C LYS A 124 -15.18 -0.38 1.79
N ASN A 125 -15.66 0.67 1.12
CA ASN A 125 -17.08 0.87 0.84
C ASN A 125 -17.65 -0.23 -0.09
N LEU A 126 -16.83 -0.73 -1.02
CA LEU A 126 -17.14 -1.89 -1.88
C LEU A 126 -17.12 -3.24 -1.13
N GLY A 127 -16.79 -3.26 0.15
CA GLY A 127 -16.78 -4.48 0.97
C GLY A 127 -15.42 -5.13 1.18
N VAL A 128 -14.35 -4.62 0.57
CA VAL A 128 -12.98 -5.17 0.73
C VAL A 128 -12.50 -5.06 2.17
N ARG A 129 -11.84 -6.11 2.64
CA ARG A 129 -11.23 -6.19 3.99
C ARG A 129 -9.80 -6.74 3.99
N LYS A 130 -9.30 -7.14 2.84
CA LYS A 130 -7.95 -7.68 2.67
C LYS A 130 -7.17 -6.84 1.67
N MET A 131 -5.89 -6.58 1.95
CA MET A 131 -5.05 -5.79 1.06
C MET A 131 -3.66 -6.42 0.91
N ILE A 132 -3.25 -6.63 -0.34
CA ILE A 132 -1.86 -6.87 -0.68
C ILE A 132 -1.33 -5.56 -1.30
N VAL A 133 -0.35 -4.97 -0.67
CA VAL A 133 0.34 -3.80 -1.21
C VAL A 133 1.75 -4.16 -1.63
N THR A 134 2.10 -3.84 -2.86
CA THR A 134 3.45 -4.08 -3.40
C THR A 134 4.13 -2.77 -3.77
N ASN A 135 5.45 -2.70 -3.69
CA ASN A 135 6.22 -1.53 -4.09
C ASN A 135 7.59 -1.93 -4.64
N ALA A 136 8.26 -1.00 -5.33
CA ALA A 136 9.68 -1.00 -5.58
C ALA A 136 10.40 -0.29 -4.42
N ALA A 137 11.54 -0.78 -3.99
CA ALA A 137 12.31 -0.22 -2.88
C ALA A 137 13.82 -0.42 -3.04
N GLY A 138 14.60 0.58 -2.66
CA GLY A 138 16.05 0.50 -2.55
C GLY A 138 16.48 -0.22 -1.26
N ALA A 139 17.47 -1.11 -1.35
CA ALA A 139 18.01 -1.85 -0.23
C ALA A 139 18.93 -0.99 0.64
N LEU A 140 18.51 -0.67 1.85
CA LEU A 140 19.35 -0.07 2.89
C LEU A 140 20.18 -1.15 3.61
N ASN A 141 19.58 -2.30 3.84
CA ASN A 141 20.25 -3.47 4.39
C ASN A 141 21.08 -4.16 3.31
N THR A 142 22.38 -4.27 3.52
CA THR A 142 23.35 -4.81 2.56
C THR A 142 23.12 -6.29 2.22
N SER A 143 22.35 -7.02 3.03
CA SER A 143 22.00 -8.43 2.76
C SER A 143 20.86 -8.60 1.75
N LEU A 144 20.15 -7.54 1.42
CA LEU A 144 19.09 -7.53 0.41
C LEU A 144 19.72 -7.30 -0.97
N GLU A 145 19.43 -8.20 -1.91
CA GLU A 145 19.95 -8.13 -3.28
C GLU A 145 18.88 -7.60 -4.26
N PRO A 146 19.24 -6.79 -5.25
CA PRO A 146 18.34 -6.40 -6.33
C PRO A 146 17.68 -7.64 -6.98
N GLY A 147 16.39 -7.53 -7.29
CA GLY A 147 15.56 -8.65 -7.77
C GLY A 147 15.08 -9.61 -6.68
N SER A 148 15.44 -9.39 -5.42
CA SER A 148 14.86 -10.14 -4.29
C SER A 148 13.52 -9.54 -3.84
N VAL A 149 12.79 -10.31 -3.00
CA VAL A 149 11.53 -9.86 -2.39
C VAL A 149 11.72 -9.74 -0.89
N MET A 150 11.28 -8.61 -0.32
CA MET A 150 11.21 -8.39 1.11
C MET A 150 9.74 -8.27 1.52
N MET A 151 9.31 -9.09 2.49
CA MET A 151 8.03 -8.93 3.15
C MET A 151 8.14 -7.87 4.24
N LEU A 152 7.22 -6.92 4.24
CA LEU A 152 7.14 -5.89 5.26
C LEU A 152 6.61 -6.51 6.56
N ASN A 153 7.37 -6.37 7.63
CA ASN A 153 6.90 -6.69 8.98
C ASN A 153 6.58 -5.43 9.79
N ASP A 154 7.13 -4.27 9.38
CA ASP A 154 6.83 -2.95 9.94
C ASP A 154 7.23 -1.85 8.96
N HIS A 155 6.95 -0.60 9.29
CA HIS A 155 7.39 0.56 8.53
C HIS A 155 7.74 1.75 9.40
N ILE A 156 8.56 2.66 8.86
CA ILE A 156 8.86 3.96 9.44
C ILE A 156 8.35 5.03 8.49
N ASN A 157 7.51 5.93 8.98
CA ASN A 157 6.97 7.04 8.21
C ASN A 157 7.85 8.28 8.32
N PHE A 158 8.76 8.46 7.37
CA PHE A 158 9.59 9.67 7.23
C PHE A 158 9.02 10.68 6.22
N THR A 159 7.79 10.48 5.74
CA THR A 159 7.18 11.38 4.75
C THR A 159 6.81 12.75 5.30
N GLY A 160 6.68 12.90 6.62
CA GLY A 160 6.10 14.09 7.24
C GLY A 160 4.59 14.23 7.08
N HIS A 161 3.93 13.25 6.46
CA HIS A 161 2.49 13.25 6.16
C HIS A 161 1.76 12.10 6.85
N ASN A 162 0.44 12.29 7.08
CA ASN A 162 -0.43 11.22 7.60
C ASN A 162 -1.85 11.43 7.02
N PRO A 163 -2.45 10.40 6.42
CA PRO A 163 -3.75 10.51 5.76
C PRO A 163 -4.93 10.70 6.73
N LEU A 164 -4.69 10.57 8.03
CA LEU A 164 -5.69 10.74 9.08
C LEU A 164 -5.73 12.16 9.67
N ILE A 165 -4.84 13.04 9.22
CA ILE A 165 -4.84 14.46 9.64
C ILE A 165 -6.07 15.14 9.06
N GLY A 166 -6.78 15.89 9.94
CA GLY A 166 -7.96 16.65 9.58
C GLY A 166 -9.23 16.18 10.28
N PRO A 167 -10.41 16.54 9.74
CA PRO A 167 -11.69 16.12 10.29
C PRO A 167 -11.84 14.61 10.27
N HIS A 168 -12.38 14.06 11.37
CA HIS A 168 -12.64 12.64 11.50
C HIS A 168 -14.12 12.33 11.20
N ASP A 169 -14.34 11.16 10.62
CA ASP A 169 -15.64 10.55 10.46
C ASP A 169 -15.58 9.09 10.91
N ASP A 170 -16.50 8.69 11.79
CA ASP A 170 -16.52 7.34 12.36
C ASP A 170 -16.74 6.25 11.30
N GLU A 171 -17.37 6.60 10.16
CA GLU A 171 -17.55 5.70 9.01
C GLU A 171 -16.21 5.31 8.35
N LEU A 172 -15.18 6.14 8.47
CA LEU A 172 -13.85 5.85 7.95
C LEU A 172 -13.07 4.86 8.81
N GLY A 173 -13.46 4.68 10.09
CA GLY A 173 -12.81 3.81 11.05
C GLY A 173 -12.36 4.55 12.31
N LEU A 174 -11.41 3.99 13.05
CA LEU A 174 -10.95 4.56 14.31
C LEU A 174 -10.21 5.88 14.12
N ARG A 175 -10.48 6.87 15.00
CA ARG A 175 -9.72 8.14 14.98
C ARG A 175 -8.23 7.91 15.26
N PHE A 176 -7.92 7.00 16.15
CA PHE A 176 -6.57 6.63 16.58
C PHE A 176 -6.40 5.12 16.43
N PRO A 177 -6.11 4.62 15.20
CA PRO A 177 -5.84 3.20 15.02
C PRO A 177 -4.53 2.81 15.71
N ASP A 178 -4.51 1.63 16.31
CA ASP A 178 -3.27 1.03 16.80
C ASP A 178 -2.44 0.53 15.62
N MET A 179 -1.18 0.99 15.56
CA MET A 179 -0.23 0.65 14.49
C MET A 179 0.82 -0.38 14.94
N SER A 180 0.74 -0.91 16.17
CA SER A 180 1.73 -1.85 16.73
C SER A 180 1.82 -3.18 15.97
N ASP A 181 0.77 -3.58 15.26
CA ASP A 181 0.68 -4.80 14.47
C ASP A 181 -0.05 -4.47 13.16
N VAL A 182 0.58 -3.62 12.32
CA VAL A 182 -0.03 -3.10 11.11
C VAL A 182 -0.05 -4.13 9.97
N TYR A 183 1.00 -4.92 9.85
CA TYR A 183 1.07 -6.06 8.94
C TYR A 183 0.74 -7.34 9.72
N ASP A 184 -0.36 -7.98 9.38
CA ASP A 184 -0.93 -9.09 10.13
C ASP A 184 0.02 -10.30 10.20
N LYS A 185 0.35 -10.75 11.42
CA LYS A 185 1.31 -11.84 11.68
C LYS A 185 0.84 -13.18 11.11
N LYS A 186 -0.48 -13.45 11.14
CA LYS A 186 -1.03 -14.67 10.54
C LYS A 186 -0.79 -14.66 9.03
N ILE A 187 -1.03 -13.51 8.39
CA ILE A 187 -0.84 -13.35 6.95
C ILE A 187 0.64 -13.41 6.58
N GLN A 188 1.54 -12.83 7.39
CA GLN A 188 2.99 -13.00 7.22
C GLN A 188 3.40 -14.48 7.24
N GLY A 189 2.77 -15.30 8.10
CA GLY A 189 2.98 -16.74 8.14
C GLY A 189 2.56 -17.42 6.83
N ILE A 190 1.39 -17.08 6.31
CA ILE A 190 0.88 -17.60 5.03
C ILE A 190 1.80 -17.20 3.87
N VAL A 191 2.17 -15.92 3.77
CA VAL A 191 3.10 -15.41 2.75
C VAL A 191 4.42 -16.18 2.81
N SER A 192 5.02 -16.33 4.00
CA SER A 192 6.28 -17.06 4.18
C SER A 192 6.18 -18.51 3.71
N GLN A 193 5.06 -19.17 3.98
CA GLN A 193 4.84 -20.55 3.53
C GLN A 193 4.67 -20.65 2.01
N CYS A 194 4.00 -19.68 1.37
CA CYS A 194 3.85 -19.64 -0.08
C CYS A 194 5.22 -19.48 -0.78
N PHE A 195 6.08 -18.57 -0.31
CA PHE A 195 7.43 -18.41 -0.82
C PHE A 195 8.29 -19.67 -0.63
N LYS A 196 8.20 -20.30 0.56
CA LYS A 196 8.89 -21.57 0.85
C LYS A 196 8.44 -22.69 -0.10
N ASN A 197 7.13 -22.83 -0.33
CA ASN A 197 6.57 -23.84 -1.24
C ASN A 197 7.02 -23.62 -2.69
N ALA A 198 7.21 -22.36 -3.10
CA ALA A 198 7.72 -22.01 -4.42
C ALA A 198 9.25 -22.13 -4.53
N GLY A 199 9.98 -22.47 -3.47
CA GLY A 199 11.45 -22.52 -3.43
C GLY A 199 12.12 -21.16 -3.58
N ILE A 200 11.40 -20.08 -3.28
CA ILE A 200 11.86 -18.69 -3.44
C ILE A 200 12.29 -18.16 -2.06
N LYS A 201 13.51 -17.60 -2.00
CA LYS A 201 14.00 -16.94 -0.79
C LYS A 201 13.18 -15.67 -0.53
N LEU A 202 12.66 -15.53 0.69
CA LEU A 202 11.95 -14.36 1.18
C LEU A 202 12.73 -13.73 2.33
N SER A 203 13.00 -12.43 2.23
CA SER A 203 13.50 -11.61 3.34
C SER A 203 12.33 -10.97 4.08
N LYS A 204 12.56 -10.57 5.34
CA LYS A 204 11.63 -9.76 6.13
C LYS A 204 12.33 -8.49 6.55
N GLY A 205 11.61 -7.39 6.61
CA GLY A 205 12.25 -6.14 7.00
C GLY A 205 11.31 -4.97 7.18
N ILE A 206 11.88 -3.87 7.62
CA ILE A 206 11.22 -2.59 7.91
C ILE A 206 11.36 -1.68 6.69
N TYR A 207 10.25 -1.17 6.20
CA TYR A 207 10.21 -0.23 5.08
C TYR A 207 10.18 1.22 5.57
N ALA A 208 11.14 2.05 5.12
CA ALA A 208 11.08 3.49 5.32
C ALA A 208 10.34 4.16 4.16
N GLY A 209 9.27 4.88 4.46
CA GLY A 209 8.59 5.71 3.47
C GLY A 209 9.07 7.15 3.53
N ILE A 210 9.51 7.68 2.39
CA ILE A 210 9.88 9.07 2.20
C ILE A 210 8.99 9.75 1.15
N THR A 211 9.04 11.07 1.04
CA THR A 211 8.22 11.82 0.07
C THR A 211 8.78 11.75 -1.34
N GLY A 212 10.10 11.86 -1.52
CA GLY A 212 10.70 12.11 -2.83
C GLY A 212 10.37 13.52 -3.38
N PRO A 213 10.52 13.79 -4.70
CA PRO A 213 10.95 12.88 -5.77
C PRO A 213 12.46 12.66 -5.83
N SER A 214 13.29 13.46 -5.10
CA SER A 214 14.72 13.20 -5.05
C SER A 214 14.98 11.88 -4.33
N LEU A 215 15.92 11.10 -4.84
CA LEU A 215 16.48 9.99 -4.11
C LEU A 215 17.30 10.49 -2.92
N GLU A 216 17.54 9.61 -1.98
CA GLU A 216 18.24 9.93 -0.75
C GLU A 216 19.73 10.19 -1.03
N THR A 217 20.30 11.16 -0.31
CA THR A 217 21.75 11.32 -0.23
C THR A 217 22.37 10.12 0.50
N SER A 218 23.68 9.90 0.33
CA SER A 218 24.39 8.83 1.04
C SER A 218 24.28 8.99 2.57
N ALA A 219 24.19 10.23 3.08
CA ALA A 219 24.00 10.47 4.52
C ALA A 219 22.60 10.08 4.99
N GLU A 220 21.56 10.40 4.21
CA GLU A 220 20.18 10.01 4.50
C GLU A 220 20.01 8.49 4.45
N ARG A 221 20.62 7.80 3.48
CA ARG A 221 20.61 6.33 3.39
C ARG A 221 21.20 5.68 4.64
N ARG A 222 22.37 6.17 5.09
CA ARG A 222 23.00 5.69 6.34
C ARG A 222 22.12 5.97 7.55
N PHE A 223 21.55 7.17 7.64
CA PHE A 223 20.64 7.54 8.74
C PHE A 223 19.41 6.63 8.78
N LEU A 224 18.75 6.40 7.65
CA LEU A 224 17.59 5.51 7.55
C LEU A 224 17.93 4.09 7.96
N ARG A 225 19.07 3.57 7.52
CA ARG A 225 19.57 2.25 7.94
C ARG A 225 19.84 2.19 9.44
N GLU A 226 20.50 3.18 10.01
CA GLU A 226 20.79 3.27 11.45
C GLU A 226 19.51 3.42 12.28
N SER A 227 18.45 4.02 11.74
CA SER A 227 17.12 4.06 12.37
C SER A 227 16.40 2.72 12.36
N GLY A 228 16.95 1.68 11.72
CA GLY A 228 16.42 0.33 11.69
C GLY A 228 15.64 -0.02 10.42
N ALA A 229 15.66 0.82 9.39
CA ALA A 229 15.04 0.50 8.12
C ALA A 229 15.91 -0.43 7.26
N ASP A 230 15.27 -1.42 6.61
CA ASP A 230 15.91 -2.37 5.70
C ASP A 230 15.79 -1.96 4.24
N ALA A 231 14.72 -1.24 3.88
CA ALA A 231 14.49 -0.74 2.54
C ALA A 231 13.81 0.63 2.57
N VAL A 232 13.97 1.41 1.49
CA VAL A 232 13.40 2.76 1.37
C VAL A 232 12.64 2.92 0.06
N GLY A 233 11.57 3.71 0.09
CA GLY A 233 10.82 4.10 -1.11
C GLY A 233 9.80 5.21 -0.85
N MET A 234 9.07 5.59 -1.91
CA MET A 234 8.25 6.80 -1.94
C MET A 234 6.74 6.53 -1.95
N SER A 235 6.30 5.38 -1.42
CA SER A 235 4.89 4.93 -1.53
C SER A 235 4.41 4.20 -0.27
N THR A 236 3.28 3.48 -0.38
CA THR A 236 2.84 2.43 0.57
C THR A 236 2.30 2.93 1.91
N ILE A 237 3.00 3.86 2.58
CA ILE A 237 2.66 4.27 3.96
C ILE A 237 1.26 4.87 4.06
N MET A 238 0.87 5.73 3.12
CA MET A 238 -0.44 6.39 3.16
C MET A 238 -1.58 5.39 2.99
N GLU A 239 -1.41 4.44 2.06
CA GLU A 239 -2.38 3.37 1.82
C GLU A 239 -2.49 2.44 3.04
N VAL A 240 -1.36 2.05 3.62
CA VAL A 240 -1.31 1.14 4.78
C VAL A 240 -1.94 1.77 6.02
N ILE A 241 -1.64 3.05 6.32
CA ILE A 241 -2.27 3.76 7.44
C ILE A 241 -3.79 3.82 7.26
N ALA A 242 -4.27 4.16 6.06
CA ALA A 242 -5.70 4.22 5.76
C ALA A 242 -6.38 2.85 5.82
N ALA A 243 -5.71 1.81 5.32
CA ALA A 243 -6.20 0.43 5.38
C ALA A 243 -6.31 -0.07 6.83
N LYS A 244 -5.31 0.21 7.67
CA LYS A 244 -5.37 -0.13 9.10
C LYS A 244 -6.49 0.60 9.81
N GLN A 245 -6.68 1.91 9.55
CA GLN A 245 -7.84 2.67 10.06
C GLN A 245 -9.16 2.02 9.65
N ALA A 246 -9.25 1.54 8.42
CA ALA A 246 -10.44 0.95 7.83
C ALA A 246 -10.69 -0.51 8.27
N GLY A 247 -9.75 -1.12 9.03
CA GLY A 247 -9.88 -2.48 9.55
C GLY A 247 -9.49 -3.58 8.54
N PHE A 248 -8.60 -3.29 7.61
CA PHE A 248 -8.07 -4.29 6.68
C PHE A 248 -7.04 -5.21 7.35
N GLU A 249 -7.02 -6.47 6.91
CA GLU A 249 -5.86 -7.35 7.02
C GLU A 249 -4.86 -6.99 5.91
N ILE A 250 -3.57 -6.81 6.24
CA ILE A 250 -2.60 -6.21 5.32
C ILE A 250 -1.38 -7.12 5.16
N ALA A 251 -1.03 -7.42 3.90
CA ALA A 251 0.27 -7.96 3.50
C ALA A 251 1.04 -6.94 2.67
N GLY A 252 2.29 -6.68 3.00
CA GLY A 252 3.18 -5.79 2.24
C GLY A 252 4.38 -6.55 1.66
N LEU A 253 4.68 -6.31 0.37
CA LEU A 253 5.80 -6.93 -0.34
C LEU A 253 6.58 -5.86 -1.11
N SER A 254 7.88 -5.75 -0.84
CA SER A 254 8.79 -4.89 -1.59
C SER A 254 9.57 -5.70 -2.61
N ALA A 255 9.55 -5.26 -3.86
CA ALA A 255 10.50 -5.63 -4.88
C ALA A 255 11.79 -4.81 -4.64
N ILE A 256 12.88 -5.46 -4.28
CA ILE A 256 14.16 -4.78 -4.09
C ILE A 256 14.77 -4.50 -5.45
N THR A 257 15.04 -3.22 -5.75
CA THR A 257 15.39 -2.78 -7.10
C THR A 257 16.84 -2.35 -7.26
N ASN A 258 17.46 -1.83 -6.22
CA ASN A 258 18.81 -1.27 -6.24
C ASN A 258 19.43 -1.33 -4.86
N LYS A 259 20.75 -1.23 -4.78
CA LYS A 259 21.46 -0.97 -3.52
C LYS A 259 21.30 0.48 -3.14
N ALA A 260 20.92 0.76 -1.91
CA ALA A 260 20.74 2.12 -1.37
C ALA A 260 21.39 2.23 0.03
N ASP A 261 22.55 1.60 0.20
CA ASP A 261 23.22 1.52 1.51
C ASP A 261 23.99 2.77 1.89
N GLY A 262 24.26 3.68 0.92
CA GLY A 262 24.99 4.93 1.11
C GLY A 262 26.46 4.72 1.43
N GLY A 263 27.02 3.56 1.06
CA GLY A 263 28.43 3.25 1.20
C GLY A 263 29.33 3.99 0.18
N PRO A 264 30.66 3.85 0.29
CA PRO A 264 31.61 4.53 -0.60
C PRO A 264 31.52 4.04 -2.07
N GLU A 265 30.96 2.85 -2.30
CA GLU A 265 30.79 2.24 -3.61
C GLU A 265 29.38 2.43 -4.18
N GLN A 266 28.54 3.27 -3.54
CA GLN A 266 27.19 3.55 -4.01
C GLN A 266 27.24 4.12 -5.42
N GLN A 267 26.66 3.38 -6.38
CA GLN A 267 26.49 3.84 -7.75
C GLN A 267 25.24 4.73 -7.89
N PRO A 268 25.18 5.62 -8.89
CA PRO A 268 23.96 6.33 -9.22
C PRO A 268 22.83 5.34 -9.60
N ASP A 269 21.66 5.52 -9.03
CA ASP A 269 20.48 4.73 -9.38
C ASP A 269 19.92 5.17 -10.75
N THR A 270 19.47 4.22 -11.56
CA THR A 270 18.82 4.50 -12.86
C THR A 270 17.39 3.95 -12.86
N ILE A 271 16.52 4.60 -13.64
CA ILE A 271 15.13 4.13 -13.79
C ILE A 271 15.09 2.76 -14.46
N GLU A 272 15.99 2.53 -15.41
CA GLU A 272 16.11 1.28 -16.16
C GLU A 272 16.43 0.12 -15.22
N GLU A 273 17.42 0.27 -14.35
CA GLU A 273 17.79 -0.72 -13.34
C GLU A 273 16.62 -1.00 -12.38
N VAL A 274 15.97 0.05 -11.89
CA VAL A 274 14.80 -0.06 -11.02
C VAL A 274 13.69 -0.89 -11.68
N LEU A 275 13.36 -0.63 -12.96
CA LEU A 275 12.32 -1.35 -13.67
C LEU A 275 12.72 -2.79 -13.98
N GLU A 276 13.97 -3.05 -14.33
CA GLU A 276 14.49 -4.40 -14.58
C GLU A 276 14.35 -5.27 -13.34
N TYR A 277 14.93 -4.86 -12.21
CA TYR A 277 14.87 -5.65 -10.99
C TYR A 277 13.47 -5.71 -10.37
N ALA A 278 12.64 -4.67 -10.54
CA ALA A 278 11.24 -4.73 -10.19
C ALA A 278 10.50 -5.83 -10.97
N SER A 279 10.79 -6.00 -12.26
CA SER A 279 10.24 -7.08 -13.08
C SER A 279 10.71 -8.46 -12.59
N VAL A 280 11.99 -8.63 -12.24
CA VAL A 280 12.52 -9.88 -11.68
C VAL A 280 11.83 -10.25 -10.38
N ALA A 281 11.72 -9.31 -9.43
CA ALA A 281 11.02 -9.53 -8.17
C ALA A 281 9.51 -9.73 -8.39
N GLY A 282 8.92 -8.99 -9.34
CA GLY A 282 7.52 -9.08 -9.71
C GLY A 282 7.10 -10.47 -10.16
N LYS A 283 7.94 -11.16 -10.95
CA LYS A 283 7.71 -12.57 -11.35
C LYS A 283 7.65 -13.50 -10.14
N LYS A 284 8.52 -13.27 -9.13
CA LYS A 284 8.51 -14.04 -7.88
C LYS A 284 7.24 -13.78 -7.07
N ILE A 285 6.82 -12.51 -6.94
CA ILE A 285 5.57 -12.15 -6.26
C ILE A 285 4.38 -12.76 -7.00
N LYS A 286 4.31 -12.62 -8.32
CA LYS A 286 3.25 -13.17 -9.16
C LYS A 286 3.09 -14.68 -8.96
N SER A 287 4.19 -15.43 -8.91
CA SER A 287 4.15 -16.89 -8.79
C SER A 287 3.54 -17.41 -7.47
N ILE A 288 3.56 -16.61 -6.40
CA ILE A 288 2.98 -17.01 -5.10
C ILE A 288 1.54 -16.55 -4.89
N LEU A 289 1.06 -15.60 -5.67
CA LEU A 289 -0.28 -15.02 -5.47
C LEU A 289 -1.40 -16.09 -5.51
N PRO A 290 -1.41 -17.06 -6.43
CA PRO A 290 -2.44 -18.11 -6.43
C PRO A 290 -2.53 -18.87 -5.11
N GLY A 291 -1.39 -19.33 -4.59
CA GLY A 291 -1.32 -20.02 -3.30
C GLY A 291 -1.66 -19.13 -2.12
N LEU A 292 -1.24 -17.86 -2.17
CA LEU A 292 -1.56 -16.88 -1.14
C LEU A 292 -3.07 -16.62 -1.06
N LEU A 293 -3.72 -16.40 -2.20
CA LEU A 293 -5.16 -16.18 -2.26
C LEU A 293 -5.96 -17.39 -1.78
N GLN A 294 -5.51 -18.60 -2.11
CA GLN A 294 -6.15 -19.83 -1.65
C GLN A 294 -6.02 -20.00 -0.12
N ALA A 295 -4.87 -19.66 0.45
CA ALA A 295 -4.60 -19.83 1.88
C ALA A 295 -5.14 -18.70 2.76
N TRP A 296 -5.36 -17.53 2.19
CA TRP A 296 -5.89 -16.36 2.91
C TRP A 296 -7.42 -16.34 2.87
N THR A 297 -8.04 -17.24 3.60
CA THR A 297 -9.49 -17.36 3.74
C THR A 297 -10.08 -16.38 4.75
#